data_c38a422fab14f93c91be6c55e32c2f1d
#
_entry.id   c38a422fab14f93c91be6c55e32c2f1d
#
_cell.length_a   1.000
_cell.length_b   1.000
_cell.length_c   1.000
_cell.angle_alpha   90.00
_cell.angle_beta   90.00
_cell.angle_gamma   90.00
#
_symmetry.space_group_name_H-M   'P 1'
#
loop_
_entity.id
_entity.type
_entity.pdbx_description
1 polymer ?
#
loop_
_entity_poly.entity_id
_entity_poly.type
_entity_poly.pdbx_seq_one_letter_code
_entity_poly.pdbx_strand_id
1 'polypeptide(L)'
;QNIVTDYMKVSSYSVGISDLISNQETKDKIGEVLKEKRGVVNEIIDKTHLGLFENDTGNTNLVEFESQLSNILNKATSQAGKIGLQSLNKNNRFVNMVNAGSKGSDLNISFMISCLGQQTVNGKRIPYGFEHRTLPHFNKYDDSLSSRGFVESSYIGGLTPSELFFHAMGGRVGLIDTAVKTSQTGYIQRRLIKGMEDLKVEYDMTVRNNKGKIVQFSYGDNNMDTVKVEEQHLPYVSMTIDDVYNHFHIYTEKDNKILTKPFTKTVQKNLKKEQEECKQYCLAFIEKTLEFQNKIVENVWKMKNESKVFYPVAFKYIINNIQHQCNLSGNSLVDISPLETFKLLESTINKLNQLHYCKTNDMFMALFMYYMSPKQLLYIKRFNRSALTLLLDTIVLQYKKSIVAPGEMVGMIAAQSIGEPTTQMTLNTFHFAGVASKSNVTRGVPRIEEILSLTENIKNPSLTVELRKEDRTDRQKAMSIMYMIENTKFGDLIKNIQLCFDPKEDQTLVEQDNILLQKYRKFESLIDGCDGIRRIEDESGHKSASKWIIRIEMNDDEMLEKNITMDDIHYTLTTMHKDEIDCVFSDYNDSNLVFRIRLHKMKS
;
A
#
# COMPACT_ATOMS: atom_id res chain seq x y z
N GLN A 1 30.63 -10.29 12.00
CA GLN A 1 30.12 -10.48 13.36
C GLN A 1 31.26 -10.53 14.38
N ASN A 2 32.27 -11.42 14.22
CA ASN A 2 33.37 -11.62 15.18
C ASN A 2 34.14 -10.32 15.48
N ILE A 3 34.50 -9.55 14.45
CA ILE A 3 35.21 -8.25 14.59
C ILE A 3 34.39 -7.28 15.44
N VAL A 4 33.08 -7.15 15.15
CA VAL A 4 32.20 -6.26 15.92
C VAL A 4 32.06 -6.75 17.36
N THR A 5 31.93 -8.06 17.58
CA THR A 5 31.84 -8.64 18.92
C THR A 5 33.09 -8.36 19.74
N ASP A 6 34.26 -8.53 19.17
CA ASP A 6 35.54 -8.25 19.85
C ASP A 6 35.75 -6.76 20.12
N TYR A 7 35.36 -5.91 19.18
CA TYR A 7 35.37 -4.46 19.39
C TYR A 7 34.45 -4.06 20.55
N MET A 8 33.23 -4.63 20.59
CA MET A 8 32.23 -4.32 21.63
C MET A 8 32.65 -4.76 23.04
N LYS A 9 33.48 -5.81 23.17
CA LYS A 9 34.06 -6.22 24.48
C LYS A 9 34.90 -5.12 25.09
N VAL A 10 35.58 -4.32 24.28
CA VAL A 10 36.49 -3.24 24.73
C VAL A 10 35.78 -1.91 24.79
N SER A 11 35.02 -1.54 23.76
CA SER A 11 34.42 -0.19 23.67
C SER A 11 33.06 -0.07 24.35
N SER A 12 32.36 -1.18 24.58
CA SER A 12 30.98 -1.24 25.07
C SER A 12 30.00 -0.37 24.26
N TYR A 13 28.69 -0.58 24.43
CA TYR A 13 27.68 0.27 23.81
C TYR A 13 26.57 0.54 24.83
N SER A 14 26.52 1.75 25.33
CA SER A 14 25.50 2.18 26.30
C SER A 14 24.94 3.54 25.91
N VAL A 15 23.76 3.86 26.43
CA VAL A 15 23.08 5.12 26.20
C VAL A 15 22.75 5.74 27.55
N GLY A 16 23.08 7.02 27.71
CA GLY A 16 22.79 7.80 28.92
C GLY A 16 21.58 8.71 28.73
N ILE A 17 20.98 9.16 29.84
CA ILE A 17 19.90 10.16 29.81
C ILE A 17 20.39 11.46 29.16
N SER A 18 21.67 11.82 29.38
CA SER A 18 22.30 12.99 28.75
C SER A 18 22.23 13.00 27.24
N ASP A 19 22.19 11.82 26.61
CA ASP A 19 22.12 11.67 25.15
C ASP A 19 20.74 12.07 24.58
N LEU A 20 19.73 12.19 25.44
CA LEU A 20 18.33 12.47 25.08
C LEU A 20 17.83 13.82 25.59
N ILE A 21 18.63 14.54 26.38
CA ILE A 21 18.27 15.87 26.86
C ILE A 21 18.42 16.87 25.71
N SER A 22 17.31 17.48 25.32
CA SER A 22 17.29 18.55 24.33
C SER A 22 17.61 19.91 24.94
N ASN A 23 18.15 20.83 24.14
CA ASN A 23 18.37 22.22 24.53
C ASN A 23 17.05 22.94 24.78
N GLN A 24 17.07 24.01 25.60
CA GLN A 24 15.88 24.81 25.92
C GLN A 24 15.23 25.38 24.64
N GLU A 25 16.01 25.88 23.70
CA GLU A 25 15.53 26.39 22.41
C GLU A 25 14.72 25.35 21.62
N THR A 26 15.13 24.08 21.68
CA THR A 26 14.39 22.97 21.04
C THR A 26 13.05 22.70 21.74
N LYS A 27 13.04 22.76 23.07
CA LYS A 27 11.80 22.61 23.85
C LYS A 27 10.81 23.72 23.55
N ASP A 28 11.29 24.95 23.44
CA ASP A 28 10.47 26.12 23.14
C ASP A 28 9.87 26.00 21.74
N LYS A 29 10.65 25.62 20.73
CA LYS A 29 10.16 25.36 19.37
C LYS A 29 9.11 24.24 19.30
N ILE A 30 9.32 23.16 20.05
CA ILE A 30 8.33 22.09 20.16
C ILE A 30 7.04 22.61 20.80
N GLY A 31 7.16 23.40 21.88
CA GLY A 31 6.03 24.02 22.57
C GLY A 31 5.23 24.96 21.67
N GLU A 32 5.89 25.75 20.82
CA GLU A 32 5.24 26.63 19.84
C GLU A 32 4.42 25.82 18.81
N VAL A 33 4.99 24.77 18.25
CA VAL A 33 4.29 23.90 17.29
C VAL A 33 3.06 23.25 17.93
N LEU A 34 3.20 22.72 19.14
CA LEU A 34 2.07 22.11 19.86
C LEU A 34 0.97 23.12 20.18
N LYS A 35 1.36 24.35 20.57
CA LYS A 35 0.41 25.44 20.86
C LYS A 35 -0.34 25.89 19.61
N GLU A 36 0.36 26.04 18.48
CA GLU A 36 -0.28 26.37 17.18
C GLU A 36 -1.34 25.32 16.81
N LYS A 37 -0.96 24.04 16.84
CA LYS A 37 -1.89 22.96 16.48
C LYS A 37 -3.04 22.79 17.46
N ARG A 38 -2.81 23.08 18.75
CA ARG A 38 -3.90 23.17 19.74
C ARG A 38 -4.92 24.23 19.35
N GLY A 39 -4.47 25.41 18.90
CA GLY A 39 -5.37 26.46 18.41
C GLY A 39 -6.27 25.96 17.28
N VAL A 40 -5.67 25.34 16.24
CA VAL A 40 -6.42 24.81 15.11
C VAL A 40 -7.42 23.72 15.54
N VAL A 41 -7.03 22.84 16.45
CA VAL A 41 -7.94 21.77 16.95
C VAL A 41 -9.10 22.38 17.73
N ASN A 42 -8.85 23.37 18.59
CA ASN A 42 -9.92 24.04 19.33
C ASN A 42 -10.92 24.75 18.39
N GLU A 43 -10.45 25.41 17.35
CA GLU A 43 -11.32 26.01 16.32
C GLU A 43 -12.26 24.98 15.68
N ILE A 44 -11.75 23.78 15.36
CA ILE A 44 -12.56 22.70 14.78
C ILE A 44 -13.58 22.17 15.80
N ILE A 45 -13.17 22.01 17.06
CA ILE A 45 -14.07 21.58 18.14
C ILE A 45 -15.19 22.60 18.32
N ASP A 46 -14.86 23.90 18.38
CA ASP A 46 -15.83 24.97 18.53
C ASP A 46 -16.80 25.03 17.33
N LYS A 47 -16.31 24.90 16.09
CA LYS A 47 -17.15 24.79 14.90
C LYS A 47 -18.10 23.61 14.96
N THR A 48 -17.61 22.45 15.42
CA THR A 48 -18.45 21.25 15.54
C THR A 48 -19.53 21.41 16.62
N HIS A 49 -19.20 21.98 17.76
CA HIS A 49 -20.16 22.24 18.84
C HIS A 49 -21.21 23.30 18.47
N LEU A 50 -20.84 24.26 17.62
CA LEU A 50 -21.75 25.27 17.07
C LEU A 50 -22.60 24.75 15.89
N GLY A 51 -22.36 23.52 15.42
CA GLY A 51 -23.04 22.96 14.27
C GLY A 51 -22.60 23.54 12.91
N LEU A 52 -21.48 24.24 12.86
CA LEU A 52 -20.89 24.86 11.65
C LEU A 52 -19.80 23.98 11.01
N PHE A 53 -19.79 22.69 11.30
CA PHE A 53 -18.80 21.76 10.76
C PHE A 53 -19.16 21.40 9.32
N GLU A 54 -18.32 21.77 8.38
CA GLU A 54 -18.44 21.42 6.98
C GLU A 54 -17.86 20.02 6.71
N ASN A 55 -18.62 19.16 6.07
CA ASN A 55 -18.25 17.82 5.73
C ASN A 55 -18.27 17.64 4.20
N ASP A 56 -17.09 17.63 3.59
CA ASP A 56 -16.93 17.44 2.14
C ASP A 56 -16.76 15.95 1.76
N THR A 57 -16.86 15.04 2.75
CA THR A 57 -16.66 13.61 2.52
C THR A 57 -17.96 12.87 2.79
N GLY A 58 -18.34 11.89 1.99
CA GLY A 58 -19.56 11.10 2.19
C GLY A 58 -19.59 10.25 3.49
N ASN A 59 -18.82 10.63 4.51
CA ASN A 59 -18.80 10.02 5.83
C ASN A 59 -19.72 10.81 6.78
N THR A 60 -20.12 10.18 7.89
CA THR A 60 -20.86 10.91 8.94
C THR A 60 -19.99 12.01 9.56
N ASN A 61 -20.59 13.13 9.95
CA ASN A 61 -19.89 14.28 10.54
C ASN A 61 -18.98 13.87 11.71
N LEU A 62 -19.39 12.92 12.51
CA LEU A 62 -18.60 12.41 13.64
C LEU A 62 -17.34 11.67 13.16
N VAL A 63 -17.43 10.87 12.10
CA VAL A 63 -16.27 10.14 11.54
C VAL A 63 -15.29 11.10 10.89
N GLU A 64 -15.80 12.09 10.16
CA GLU A 64 -14.94 13.09 9.53
C GLU A 64 -14.27 14.00 10.55
N PHE A 65 -14.99 14.45 11.56
CA PHE A 65 -14.43 15.19 12.68
C PHE A 65 -13.26 14.45 13.35
N GLU A 66 -13.45 13.18 13.71
CA GLU A 66 -12.39 12.35 14.31
C GLU A 66 -11.20 12.15 13.34
N SER A 67 -11.47 12.00 12.05
CA SER A 67 -10.44 11.86 11.01
C SER A 67 -9.59 13.13 10.87
N GLN A 68 -10.23 14.29 10.79
CA GLN A 68 -9.53 15.59 10.68
C GLN A 68 -8.68 15.87 11.91
N LEU A 69 -9.23 15.65 13.11
CA LEU A 69 -8.48 15.81 14.35
C LEU A 69 -7.27 14.87 14.41
N SER A 70 -7.47 13.60 14.07
CA SER A 70 -6.39 12.61 14.06
C SER A 70 -5.26 13.01 13.08
N ASN A 71 -5.62 13.51 11.90
CA ASN A 71 -4.65 13.96 10.91
C ASN A 71 -3.83 15.17 11.39
N ILE A 72 -4.47 16.15 12.05
CA ILE A 72 -3.79 17.34 12.60
C ILE A 72 -2.85 16.93 13.73
N LEU A 73 -3.31 16.08 14.64
CA LEU A 73 -2.54 15.62 15.79
C LEU A 73 -1.35 14.75 15.39
N ASN A 74 -1.51 13.90 14.39
CA ASN A 74 -0.41 13.11 13.82
C ASN A 74 0.62 14.01 13.12
N LYS A 75 0.19 15.05 12.41
CA LYS A 75 1.10 16.06 11.84
C LYS A 75 1.86 16.81 12.92
N ALA A 76 1.18 17.19 14.02
CA ALA A 76 1.82 17.84 15.17
C ALA A 76 2.93 16.97 15.77
N THR A 77 2.62 15.71 16.06
CA THR A 77 3.59 14.75 16.60
C THR A 77 4.77 14.53 15.65
N SER A 78 4.51 14.42 14.35
CA SER A 78 5.57 14.26 13.34
C SER A 78 6.46 15.50 13.23
N GLN A 79 5.89 16.70 13.25
CA GLN A 79 6.66 17.96 13.22
C GLN A 79 7.52 18.13 14.48
N ALA A 80 6.92 17.93 15.65
CA ALA A 80 7.64 17.97 16.92
C ALA A 80 8.76 16.92 16.97
N GLY A 81 8.51 15.72 16.46
CA GLY A 81 9.50 14.66 16.35
C GLY A 81 10.70 15.02 15.48
N LYS A 82 10.46 15.63 14.31
CA LYS A 82 11.53 16.10 13.43
C LYS A 82 12.42 17.16 14.09
N ILE A 83 11.82 18.11 14.81
CA ILE A 83 12.57 19.14 15.55
C ILE A 83 13.43 18.47 16.63
N GLY A 84 12.88 17.53 17.40
CA GLY A 84 13.59 16.77 18.41
C GLY A 84 14.77 15.97 17.82
N LEU A 85 14.55 15.27 16.70
CA LEU A 85 15.59 14.48 16.03
C LEU A 85 16.74 15.38 15.50
N GLN A 86 16.41 16.52 14.90
CA GLN A 86 17.38 17.47 14.37
C GLN A 86 18.25 18.11 15.45
N SER A 87 17.78 18.18 16.69
CA SER A 87 18.54 18.72 17.81
C SER A 87 19.64 17.78 18.31
N LEU A 88 19.57 16.50 17.95
CA LEU A 88 20.53 15.50 18.39
C LEU A 88 21.79 15.48 17.55
N ASN A 89 22.92 15.20 18.18
CA ASN A 89 24.19 15.01 17.49
C ASN A 89 24.12 13.77 16.59
N LYS A 90 24.69 13.85 15.38
CA LYS A 90 24.80 12.71 14.44
C LYS A 90 25.56 11.50 15.03
N ASN A 91 26.46 11.72 15.98
CA ASN A 91 27.18 10.65 16.68
C ASN A 91 26.43 10.07 17.88
N ASN A 92 25.20 10.52 18.12
CA ASN A 92 24.36 9.99 19.18
C ASN A 92 24.06 8.50 18.93
N ARG A 93 24.22 7.68 19.96
CA ARG A 93 24.06 6.22 19.84
C ARG A 93 22.62 5.80 19.54
N PHE A 94 21.61 6.51 20.02
CA PHE A 94 20.21 6.30 19.62
C PHE A 94 19.98 6.55 18.15
N VAL A 95 20.48 7.70 17.66
CA VAL A 95 20.38 8.07 16.23
C VAL A 95 21.12 7.03 15.37
N ASN A 96 22.28 6.56 15.82
CA ASN A 96 23.03 5.52 15.12
C ASN A 96 22.27 4.19 15.06
N MET A 97 21.58 3.75 16.12
CA MET A 97 20.77 2.54 16.10
C MET A 97 19.61 2.62 15.13
N VAL A 98 18.92 3.77 15.09
CA VAL A 98 17.79 4.01 14.19
C VAL A 98 18.26 4.10 12.74
N ASN A 99 19.31 4.89 12.46
CA ASN A 99 19.86 5.04 11.11
C ASN A 99 20.45 3.73 10.55
N ALA A 100 21.02 2.90 11.41
CA ALA A 100 21.51 1.57 11.04
C ALA A 100 20.37 0.57 10.79
N GLY A 101 19.14 0.91 11.13
CA GLY A 101 17.99 0.00 11.00
C GLY A 101 18.03 -1.19 11.94
N SER A 102 18.88 -1.16 12.98
CA SER A 102 19.06 -2.28 13.91
C SER A 102 17.89 -2.40 14.88
N LYS A 103 17.49 -1.31 15.51
CA LYS A 103 16.38 -1.27 16.48
C LYS A 103 15.88 0.16 16.66
N GLY A 104 14.56 0.29 16.89
CA GLY A 104 13.90 1.57 17.08
C GLY A 104 13.55 2.28 15.77
N SER A 105 12.85 3.38 15.91
CA SER A 105 12.43 4.26 14.81
C SER A 105 12.54 5.71 15.27
N ASP A 106 12.41 6.65 14.33
CA ASP A 106 12.36 8.09 14.62
C ASP A 106 11.24 8.44 15.61
N LEU A 107 10.13 7.68 15.59
CA LEU A 107 9.04 7.83 16.56
C LEU A 107 9.48 7.53 17.99
N ASN A 108 10.35 6.54 18.22
CA ASN A 108 10.84 6.24 19.55
C ASN A 108 11.68 7.40 20.11
N ILE A 109 12.50 8.02 19.26
CA ILE A 109 13.28 9.22 19.63
C ILE A 109 12.33 10.39 19.94
N SER A 110 11.30 10.58 19.11
CA SER A 110 10.28 11.60 19.31
C SER A 110 9.57 11.42 20.65
N PHE A 111 9.18 10.21 21.02
CA PHE A 111 8.52 9.93 22.31
C PHE A 111 9.43 10.21 23.50
N MET A 112 10.72 9.98 23.36
CA MET A 112 11.69 10.27 24.42
C MET A 112 11.88 11.79 24.63
N ILE A 113 11.98 12.57 23.56
CA ILE A 113 12.44 13.96 23.59
C ILE A 113 11.30 14.97 23.43
N SER A 114 10.35 14.70 22.51
CA SER A 114 9.36 15.68 22.06
C SER A 114 8.00 15.48 22.72
N CYS A 115 7.18 14.57 22.26
CA CYS A 115 5.88 14.26 22.83
C CYS A 115 5.43 12.84 22.40
N LEU A 116 4.55 12.23 23.19
CA LEU A 116 3.98 10.92 22.87
C LEU A 116 2.84 11.01 21.85
N GLY A 117 2.18 12.17 21.77
CA GLY A 117 1.07 12.39 20.83
C GLY A 117 -0.24 11.72 21.23
N GLN A 118 -1.13 11.53 20.25
CA GLN A 118 -2.47 11.00 20.47
C GLN A 118 -2.44 9.53 20.86
N GLN A 119 -3.03 9.20 22.01
CA GLN A 119 -3.27 7.83 22.43
C GLN A 119 -4.58 7.33 21.84
N THR A 120 -4.58 6.09 21.34
CA THR A 120 -5.73 5.50 20.68
C THR A 120 -6.13 4.17 21.32
N VAL A 121 -7.43 3.91 21.32
CA VAL A 121 -8.02 2.63 21.73
C VAL A 121 -8.88 2.16 20.56
N ASN A 122 -8.59 0.97 20.02
CA ASN A 122 -9.26 0.42 18.84
C ASN A 122 -9.29 1.37 17.62
N GLY A 123 -8.21 2.14 17.43
CA GLY A 123 -8.06 3.07 16.29
C GLY A 123 -8.79 4.41 16.44
N LYS A 124 -9.45 4.66 17.55
CA LYS A 124 -10.15 5.92 17.86
C LYS A 124 -9.51 6.62 19.05
N ARG A 125 -9.75 7.93 19.21
CA ARG A 125 -9.35 8.66 20.41
C ARG A 125 -9.94 7.99 21.65
N ILE A 126 -9.39 8.27 22.83
CA ILE A 126 -9.84 7.65 24.08
C ILE A 126 -11.37 7.76 24.23
N PRO A 127 -12.09 6.64 24.40
CA PRO A 127 -13.55 6.63 24.49
C PRO A 127 -14.01 7.17 25.85
N TYR A 128 -15.26 7.60 25.94
CA TYR A 128 -15.89 7.96 27.20
C TYR A 128 -16.10 6.71 28.06
N GLY A 129 -15.33 6.60 29.14
CA GLY A 129 -15.46 5.54 30.14
C GLY A 129 -16.51 5.84 31.21
N PHE A 130 -16.89 7.10 31.36
CA PHE A 130 -17.95 7.60 32.21
C PHE A 130 -19.03 8.24 31.35
N GLU A 131 -20.16 8.64 31.96
CA GLU A 131 -21.24 9.28 31.24
C GLU A 131 -20.76 10.60 30.59
N HIS A 132 -20.57 10.57 29.28
CA HIS A 132 -20.12 11.67 28.41
C HIS A 132 -18.78 12.33 28.81
N ARG A 133 -17.88 11.61 29.44
CA ARG A 133 -16.52 12.06 29.78
C ARG A 133 -15.55 10.89 29.92
N THR A 134 -14.26 11.14 29.73
CA THR A 134 -13.23 10.11 29.78
C THR A 134 -12.78 9.78 31.20
N LEU A 135 -12.64 10.79 32.08
CA LEU A 135 -12.25 10.64 33.48
C LEU A 135 -13.12 11.53 34.36
N PRO A 136 -13.26 11.23 35.67
CA PRO A 136 -14.16 11.95 36.58
C PRO A 136 -13.87 13.45 36.72
N HIS A 137 -12.62 13.88 36.52
CA HIS A 137 -12.21 15.29 36.71
C HIS A 137 -12.41 16.14 35.43
N PHE A 138 -12.70 15.55 34.29
CA PHE A 138 -13.06 16.29 33.09
C PHE A 138 -14.56 16.61 33.05
N ASN A 139 -14.90 17.71 32.40
CA ASN A 139 -16.29 18.09 32.19
C ASN A 139 -17.00 17.12 31.23
N LYS A 140 -18.34 17.04 31.36
CA LYS A 140 -19.15 16.30 30.37
C LYS A 140 -19.03 16.96 29.00
N TYR A 141 -18.96 16.14 27.94
CA TYR A 141 -18.83 16.58 26.55
C TYR A 141 -17.53 17.36 26.24
N ASP A 142 -16.50 17.19 27.06
CA ASP A 142 -15.19 17.78 26.80
C ASP A 142 -14.43 16.97 25.76
N ASP A 143 -14.29 17.53 24.56
CA ASP A 143 -13.56 16.94 23.43
C ASP A 143 -12.15 17.53 23.25
N SER A 144 -11.67 18.28 24.27
CA SER A 144 -10.32 18.88 24.24
C SER A 144 -9.22 17.82 24.08
N LEU A 145 -8.04 18.26 23.65
CA LEU A 145 -6.91 17.36 23.43
C LEU A 145 -6.57 16.55 24.68
N SER A 146 -6.49 17.22 25.83
CA SER A 146 -6.11 16.60 27.11
C SER A 146 -7.16 15.60 27.59
N SER A 147 -8.45 15.90 27.40
CA SER A 147 -9.54 15.02 27.82
C SER A 147 -9.66 13.77 26.95
N ARG A 148 -9.29 13.86 25.66
CA ARG A 148 -9.39 12.77 24.69
C ARG A 148 -8.08 12.04 24.43
N GLY A 149 -7.08 12.24 25.30
CA GLY A 149 -5.87 11.41 25.35
C GLY A 149 -4.72 11.86 24.46
N PHE A 150 -4.61 13.15 24.14
CA PHE A 150 -3.40 13.69 23.54
C PHE A 150 -2.35 13.95 24.63
N VAL A 151 -1.19 13.33 24.50
CA VAL A 151 -0.07 13.43 25.45
C VAL A 151 0.96 14.41 24.89
N GLU A 152 1.05 15.59 25.52
CA GLU A 152 2.00 16.64 25.11
C GLU A 152 3.39 16.43 25.71
N SER A 153 3.46 15.70 26.81
CA SER A 153 4.69 15.40 27.52
C SER A 153 5.52 14.33 26.83
N SER A 154 6.82 14.35 27.08
CA SER A 154 7.77 13.31 26.66
C SER A 154 8.15 12.42 27.84
N TYR A 155 8.77 11.25 27.56
CA TYR A 155 9.25 10.38 28.63
C TYR A 155 10.33 11.05 29.50
N ILE A 156 11.23 11.85 28.89
CA ILE A 156 12.27 12.58 29.63
C ILE A 156 11.65 13.73 30.45
N GLY A 157 10.62 14.40 29.92
CA GLY A 157 9.90 15.47 30.64
C GLY A 157 9.04 14.97 31.77
N GLY A 158 8.64 13.71 31.73
CA GLY A 158 7.67 13.10 32.66
C GLY A 158 6.23 13.34 32.26
N LEU A 159 5.36 12.37 32.53
CA LEU A 159 3.94 12.40 32.17
C LEU A 159 3.09 12.87 33.37
N THR A 160 2.01 13.56 33.07
CA THR A 160 0.98 13.86 34.09
C THR A 160 0.19 12.58 34.42
N PRO A 161 -0.50 12.50 35.58
CA PRO A 161 -1.26 11.30 35.95
C PRO A 161 -2.33 10.89 34.92
N SER A 162 -3.04 11.84 34.33
CA SER A 162 -4.04 11.58 33.28
C SER A 162 -3.39 11.10 31.95
N GLU A 163 -2.30 11.72 31.57
CA GLU A 163 -1.54 11.30 30.38
C GLU A 163 -0.98 9.88 30.54
N LEU A 164 -0.42 9.55 31.70
CA LEU A 164 0.04 8.19 32.00
C LEU A 164 -1.10 7.19 31.94
N PHE A 165 -2.27 7.53 32.50
CA PHE A 165 -3.43 6.65 32.47
C PHE A 165 -3.89 6.36 31.04
N PHE A 166 -4.01 7.37 30.20
CA PHE A 166 -4.38 7.19 28.78
C PHE A 166 -3.33 6.42 27.99
N HIS A 167 -2.05 6.67 28.24
CA HIS A 167 -0.96 5.92 27.65
C HIS A 167 -1.01 4.43 28.05
N ALA A 168 -1.29 4.16 29.34
CA ALA A 168 -1.47 2.81 29.82
C ALA A 168 -2.68 2.10 29.20
N MET A 169 -3.80 2.81 28.96
CA MET A 169 -4.97 2.26 28.25
C MET A 169 -4.60 1.82 26.83
N GLY A 170 -3.94 2.70 26.06
CA GLY A 170 -3.49 2.38 24.71
C GLY A 170 -2.50 1.21 24.68
N GLY A 171 -1.52 1.22 25.58
CA GLY A 171 -0.55 0.12 25.72
C GLY A 171 -1.18 -1.21 26.12
N ARG A 172 -2.18 -1.20 26.99
CA ARG A 172 -2.93 -2.39 27.44
C ARG A 172 -3.63 -3.07 26.26
N VAL A 173 -4.29 -2.31 25.39
CA VAL A 173 -4.93 -2.84 24.18
C VAL A 173 -3.91 -3.56 23.29
N GLY A 174 -2.73 -2.95 23.09
CA GLY A 174 -1.65 -3.57 22.31
C GLY A 174 -1.15 -4.89 22.92
N LEU A 175 -1.00 -4.95 24.25
CA LEU A 175 -0.57 -6.18 24.93
C LEU A 175 -1.60 -7.30 24.82
N ILE A 176 -2.88 -6.99 24.99
CA ILE A 176 -3.98 -7.96 24.85
C ILE A 176 -4.04 -8.48 23.40
N ASP A 177 -3.98 -7.57 22.42
CA ASP A 177 -4.01 -7.93 21.00
C ASP A 177 -2.85 -8.85 20.63
N THR A 178 -1.65 -8.56 21.10
CA THR A 178 -0.48 -9.41 20.88
C THR A 178 -0.69 -10.82 21.43
N ALA A 179 -1.22 -10.95 22.66
CA ALA A 179 -1.46 -12.24 23.29
C ALA A 179 -2.51 -13.08 22.51
N VAL A 180 -3.61 -12.45 22.10
CA VAL A 180 -4.68 -13.12 21.35
C VAL A 180 -4.23 -13.52 19.95
N LYS A 181 -3.59 -12.61 19.22
CA LYS A 181 -3.14 -12.86 17.84
C LYS A 181 -2.02 -13.89 17.75
N THR A 182 -1.18 -14.03 18.76
CA THR A 182 -0.13 -15.07 18.79
C THR A 182 -0.72 -16.46 18.64
N SER A 183 -1.78 -16.78 19.37
CA SER A 183 -2.49 -18.05 19.25
C SER A 183 -3.11 -18.24 17.87
N GLN A 184 -3.78 -17.23 17.34
CA GLN A 184 -4.41 -17.26 16.03
C GLN A 184 -3.39 -17.47 14.90
N THR A 185 -2.29 -16.75 14.92
CA THR A 185 -1.22 -16.90 13.90
C THR A 185 -0.52 -18.24 13.98
N GLY A 186 -0.31 -18.77 15.17
CA GLY A 186 0.21 -20.12 15.37
C GLY A 186 -0.71 -21.20 14.77
N TYR A 187 -2.02 -21.04 14.92
CA TYR A 187 -3.01 -21.94 14.31
C TYR A 187 -3.03 -21.83 12.78
N ILE A 188 -2.91 -20.61 12.23
CA ILE A 188 -2.80 -20.41 10.77
C ILE A 188 -1.55 -21.11 10.24
N GLN A 189 -0.40 -20.92 10.89
CA GLN A 189 0.85 -21.58 10.51
C GLN A 189 0.73 -23.11 10.54
N ARG A 190 0.13 -23.67 11.59
CA ARG A 190 -0.12 -25.12 11.67
C ARG A 190 -0.97 -25.62 10.51
N ARG A 191 -2.08 -24.93 10.15
CA ARG A 191 -2.94 -25.31 9.03
C ARG A 191 -2.18 -25.29 7.70
N LEU A 192 -1.35 -24.25 7.48
CA LEU A 192 -0.52 -24.14 6.28
C LEU A 192 0.49 -25.29 6.18
N ILE A 193 1.21 -25.58 7.27
CA ILE A 193 2.17 -26.68 7.30
C ILE A 193 1.48 -28.01 7.00
N LYS A 194 0.37 -28.31 7.68
CA LYS A 194 -0.38 -29.55 7.49
C LYS A 194 -0.99 -29.69 6.09
N GLY A 195 -1.38 -28.58 5.48
CA GLY A 195 -1.92 -28.58 4.11
C GLY A 195 -0.86 -28.75 3.01
N MET A 196 0.39 -28.44 3.29
CA MET A 196 1.46 -28.40 2.30
C MET A 196 2.65 -29.33 2.61
N GLU A 197 2.60 -30.11 3.70
CA GLU A 197 3.72 -30.97 4.12
C GLU A 197 4.10 -32.04 3.09
N ASP A 198 3.15 -32.43 2.24
CA ASP A 198 3.36 -33.47 1.22
C ASP A 198 4.02 -32.95 -0.07
N LEU A 199 4.12 -31.63 -0.23
CA LEU A 199 4.61 -31.05 -1.48
C LEU A 199 6.12 -31.07 -1.56
N LYS A 200 6.64 -31.78 -2.56
CA LYS A 200 8.08 -31.89 -2.83
C LYS A 200 8.37 -31.70 -4.32
N VAL A 201 9.62 -31.34 -4.62
CA VAL A 201 10.12 -31.29 -6.00
C VAL A 201 10.53 -32.70 -6.44
N GLU A 202 10.02 -33.14 -7.58
CA GLU A 202 10.41 -34.40 -8.19
C GLU A 202 11.60 -34.21 -9.16
N TYR A 203 12.14 -35.31 -9.70
CA TYR A 203 13.29 -35.28 -10.61
C TYR A 203 13.03 -34.54 -11.94
N ASP A 204 11.77 -34.42 -12.33
CA ASP A 204 11.33 -33.65 -13.50
C ASP A 204 11.10 -32.16 -13.21
N MET A 205 11.50 -31.68 -12.02
CA MET A 205 11.33 -30.31 -11.51
C MET A 205 9.88 -29.87 -11.31
N THR A 206 8.94 -30.80 -11.40
CA THR A 206 7.53 -30.53 -11.01
C THR A 206 7.37 -30.65 -9.50
N VAL A 207 6.47 -29.85 -8.94
CA VAL A 207 6.05 -29.98 -7.53
C VAL A 207 4.84 -30.87 -7.46
N ARG A 208 4.94 -31.97 -6.70
CA ARG A 208 3.88 -32.95 -6.57
C ARG A 208 3.56 -33.24 -5.12
N ASN A 209 2.32 -33.69 -4.87
CA ASN A 209 1.89 -34.21 -3.59
C ASN A 209 2.19 -35.72 -3.47
N ASN A 210 1.88 -36.32 -2.30
CA ASN A 210 2.05 -37.75 -2.02
C ASN A 210 1.26 -38.68 -2.96
N LYS A 211 0.18 -38.18 -3.61
CA LYS A 211 -0.64 -38.90 -4.58
C LYS A 211 -0.12 -38.76 -6.03
N GLY A 212 1.03 -38.11 -6.25
CA GLY A 212 1.61 -37.88 -7.56
C GLY A 212 0.90 -36.79 -8.39
N LYS A 213 -0.08 -36.05 -7.82
CA LYS A 213 -0.73 -34.94 -8.52
C LYS A 213 0.21 -33.76 -8.63
N ILE A 214 0.32 -33.19 -9.82
CA ILE A 214 1.13 -32.01 -10.09
C ILE A 214 0.41 -30.78 -9.55
N VAL A 215 1.07 -30.05 -8.63
CA VAL A 215 0.59 -28.77 -8.10
C VAL A 215 1.21 -27.61 -8.87
N GLN A 216 2.47 -27.76 -9.26
CA GLN A 216 3.19 -26.77 -10.03
C GLN A 216 4.07 -27.48 -11.08
N PHE A 217 4.00 -27.05 -12.34
CA PHE A 217 4.78 -27.70 -13.43
C PHE A 217 6.27 -27.37 -13.37
N SER A 218 6.62 -26.22 -12.84
CA SER A 218 7.99 -25.75 -12.68
C SER A 218 8.08 -25.02 -11.35
N TYR A 219 8.93 -25.45 -10.44
CA TYR A 219 9.07 -24.83 -9.13
C TYR A 219 9.43 -23.36 -9.25
N GLY A 220 8.56 -22.46 -8.72
CA GLY A 220 8.76 -21.01 -8.77
C GLY A 220 8.89 -20.45 -10.19
N ASP A 221 8.39 -21.14 -11.21
CA ASP A 221 8.48 -20.85 -12.65
C ASP A 221 9.91 -20.84 -13.22
N ASN A 222 10.93 -20.82 -12.38
CA ASN A 222 12.34 -20.75 -12.79
C ASN A 222 13.20 -21.91 -12.29
N ASN A 223 12.66 -22.82 -11.51
CA ASN A 223 13.34 -23.98 -10.89
C ASN A 223 14.55 -23.63 -10.00
N MET A 224 14.61 -22.40 -9.49
CA MET A 224 15.71 -21.94 -8.66
C MET A 224 15.47 -22.17 -7.17
N ASP A 225 16.53 -22.54 -6.47
CA ASP A 225 16.54 -22.63 -5.01
C ASP A 225 16.54 -21.21 -4.40
N THR A 226 15.51 -20.88 -3.63
CA THR A 226 15.36 -19.56 -3.00
C THR A 226 16.47 -19.21 -2.02
N VAL A 227 17.17 -20.21 -1.46
CA VAL A 227 18.33 -20.00 -0.58
C VAL A 227 19.55 -19.46 -1.34
N LYS A 228 19.63 -19.73 -2.64
CA LYS A 228 20.76 -19.33 -3.50
C LYS A 228 20.55 -17.99 -4.19
N VAL A 229 19.38 -17.38 -4.02
CA VAL A 229 19.03 -16.10 -4.63
C VAL A 229 19.63 -14.95 -3.82
N GLU A 230 20.26 -14.00 -4.49
CA GLU A 230 20.87 -12.81 -3.90
C GLU A 230 20.27 -11.52 -4.46
N GLU A 231 20.22 -10.48 -3.62
CA GLU A 231 19.82 -9.14 -4.07
C GLU A 231 20.92 -8.55 -4.95
N GLN A 232 20.58 -8.15 -6.15
CA GLN A 232 21.48 -7.52 -7.10
C GLN A 232 20.88 -6.23 -7.65
N HIS A 233 21.75 -5.30 -7.96
CA HIS A 233 21.36 -4.03 -8.56
C HIS A 233 21.51 -4.10 -10.08
N LEU A 234 20.44 -3.78 -10.81
CA LEU A 234 20.41 -3.71 -12.26
C LEU A 234 20.15 -2.26 -12.71
N PRO A 235 21.19 -1.41 -12.85
CA PRO A 235 21.04 0.00 -13.24
C PRO A 235 20.49 0.18 -14.65
N TYR A 236 20.58 -0.83 -15.45
CA TYR A 236 20.19 -0.95 -16.83
C TYR A 236 18.75 -0.47 -17.13
N VAL A 237 17.83 -0.64 -16.20
CA VAL A 237 16.43 -0.22 -16.33
C VAL A 237 16.28 1.31 -16.44
N SER A 238 17.13 2.06 -15.73
CA SER A 238 17.10 3.53 -15.72
C SER A 238 18.06 4.17 -16.73
N MET A 239 18.81 3.37 -17.49
CA MET A 239 19.75 3.86 -18.48
C MET A 239 19.03 4.43 -19.70
N THR A 240 19.51 5.57 -20.19
CA THR A 240 19.11 6.12 -21.48
C THR A 240 19.74 5.32 -22.63
N ILE A 241 19.24 5.47 -23.84
CA ILE A 241 19.80 4.80 -25.03
C ILE A 241 21.28 5.17 -25.19
N ASP A 242 21.65 6.44 -24.97
CA ASP A 242 23.03 6.90 -25.05
C ASP A 242 23.92 6.25 -23.98
N ASP A 243 23.40 6.06 -22.77
CA ASP A 243 24.13 5.37 -21.70
C ASP A 243 24.35 3.89 -22.04
N VAL A 244 23.37 3.24 -22.64
CA VAL A 244 23.48 1.85 -23.10
C VAL A 244 24.57 1.76 -24.18
N TYR A 245 24.53 2.64 -25.18
CA TYR A 245 25.59 2.70 -26.18
C TYR A 245 26.97 2.97 -25.53
N ASN A 246 27.07 3.92 -24.64
CA ASN A 246 28.31 4.23 -23.92
C ASN A 246 28.83 3.06 -23.08
N HIS A 247 27.93 2.23 -22.53
CA HIS A 247 28.31 1.07 -21.72
C HIS A 247 28.83 -0.09 -22.56
N PHE A 248 28.23 -0.36 -23.71
CA PHE A 248 28.50 -1.56 -24.52
C PHE A 248 29.35 -1.30 -25.75
N HIS A 249 29.26 -0.13 -26.37
CA HIS A 249 29.92 0.14 -27.64
C HIS A 249 31.43 0.17 -27.48
N ILE A 250 32.12 -0.59 -28.31
CA ILE A 250 33.57 -0.62 -28.39
C ILE A 250 33.98 0.28 -29.57
N TYR A 251 34.61 1.42 -29.25
CA TYR A 251 35.06 2.38 -30.27
C TYR A 251 36.15 1.76 -31.15
N THR A 252 35.87 1.66 -32.45
CA THR A 252 36.78 1.10 -33.44
C THR A 252 37.38 2.16 -34.36
N GLU A 253 37.05 3.46 -34.14
CA GLU A 253 37.48 4.53 -35.02
C GLU A 253 38.75 5.24 -34.56
N LYS A 254 39.57 5.51 -35.51
CA LYS A 254 40.79 6.34 -35.69
C LYS A 254 41.64 6.89 -34.53
N ASP A 255 41.17 7.03 -33.29
CA ASP A 255 41.97 7.47 -32.14
C ASP A 255 42.60 6.31 -31.35
N ASN A 256 43.03 5.34 -32.03
CA ASN A 256 43.28 3.96 -31.62
C ASN A 256 44.51 3.72 -30.74
N LYS A 257 45.36 4.73 -30.46
CA LYS A 257 46.57 4.50 -29.63
C LYS A 257 46.24 4.30 -28.14
N ILE A 258 45.20 4.96 -27.65
CA ILE A 258 44.80 4.83 -26.24
C ILE A 258 44.02 3.55 -26.03
N LEU A 259 43.13 3.21 -26.95
CA LEU A 259 42.27 2.02 -26.90
C LEU A 259 43.00 0.70 -27.13
N THR A 260 44.15 0.72 -27.84
CA THR A 260 44.96 -0.47 -28.10
C THR A 260 46.01 -0.75 -27.02
N LYS A 261 46.33 0.23 -26.15
CA LYS A 261 47.28 0.06 -25.04
C LYS A 261 47.07 -1.15 -24.14
N PRO A 262 45.82 -1.54 -23.84
CA PRO A 262 45.57 -2.69 -22.97
C PRO A 262 45.97 -4.04 -23.55
N PHE A 263 46.05 -4.17 -24.85
CA PHE A 263 46.20 -5.44 -25.55
C PHE A 263 47.64 -5.79 -25.89
N THR A 264 47.95 -7.06 -25.92
CA THR A 264 49.23 -7.58 -26.39
C THR A 264 49.42 -7.27 -27.90
N LYS A 265 50.69 -7.19 -28.33
CA LYS A 265 51.05 -6.88 -29.75
C LYS A 265 50.39 -7.84 -30.77
N THR A 266 50.18 -9.08 -30.39
CA THR A 266 49.51 -10.11 -31.22
C THR A 266 48.02 -9.78 -31.39
N VAL A 267 47.31 -9.45 -30.30
CA VAL A 267 45.88 -9.08 -30.30
C VAL A 267 45.67 -7.76 -31.05
N GLN A 268 46.59 -6.78 -30.92
CA GLN A 268 46.50 -5.53 -31.67
C GLN A 268 46.55 -5.72 -33.20
N LYS A 269 47.30 -6.72 -33.68
CA LYS A 269 47.33 -7.07 -35.13
C LYS A 269 45.99 -7.72 -35.56
N ASN A 270 45.41 -8.57 -34.70
CA ASN A 270 44.14 -9.24 -34.99
C ASN A 270 42.97 -8.25 -34.95
N LEU A 271 42.95 -7.31 -33.99
CA LEU A 271 41.94 -6.26 -33.91
C LEU A 271 41.77 -5.47 -35.20
N LYS A 272 42.88 -5.22 -35.95
CA LYS A 272 42.80 -4.53 -37.22
C LYS A 272 42.18 -5.37 -38.35
N LYS A 273 42.31 -6.71 -38.27
CA LYS A 273 41.74 -7.63 -39.26
C LYS A 273 40.27 -7.94 -38.96
N GLU A 274 39.89 -8.01 -37.70
CA GLU A 274 38.56 -8.42 -37.21
C GLU A 274 37.63 -7.24 -36.96
N GLN A 275 37.99 -6.03 -37.37
CA GLN A 275 37.31 -4.78 -37.03
C GLN A 275 35.83 -4.77 -37.45
N GLU A 276 35.54 -5.16 -38.68
CA GLU A 276 34.17 -5.16 -39.23
C GLU A 276 33.29 -6.22 -38.58
N GLU A 277 33.82 -7.43 -38.39
CA GLU A 277 33.09 -8.49 -37.66
C GLU A 277 32.79 -8.06 -36.21
N CYS A 278 33.77 -7.50 -35.51
CA CYS A 278 33.61 -7.03 -34.16
C CYS A 278 32.52 -5.95 -34.05
N LYS A 279 32.45 -5.04 -35.02
CA LYS A 279 31.43 -4.00 -35.09
C LYS A 279 30.03 -4.59 -35.24
N GLN A 280 29.87 -5.57 -36.14
CA GLN A 280 28.59 -6.25 -36.35
C GLN A 280 28.13 -7.01 -35.07
N TYR A 281 29.02 -7.78 -34.47
CA TYR A 281 28.71 -8.47 -33.20
C TYR A 281 28.36 -7.50 -32.06
N CYS A 282 29.06 -6.36 -31.97
CA CYS A 282 28.79 -5.34 -30.97
C CYS A 282 27.41 -4.69 -31.16
N LEU A 283 27.03 -4.36 -32.39
CA LEU A 283 25.71 -3.81 -32.70
C LEU A 283 24.59 -4.81 -32.41
N ALA A 284 24.76 -6.07 -32.87
CA ALA A 284 23.78 -7.14 -32.57
C ALA A 284 23.63 -7.38 -31.05
N PHE A 285 24.72 -7.25 -30.29
CA PHE A 285 24.68 -7.36 -28.84
C PHE A 285 23.91 -6.19 -28.20
N ILE A 286 24.12 -4.96 -28.69
CA ILE A 286 23.40 -3.77 -28.22
C ILE A 286 21.91 -3.87 -28.55
N GLU A 287 21.54 -4.29 -29.78
CA GLU A 287 20.15 -4.47 -30.20
C GLU A 287 19.42 -5.47 -29.28
N LYS A 288 20.01 -6.65 -29.05
CA LYS A 288 19.47 -7.64 -28.09
C LYS A 288 19.31 -7.06 -26.70
N THR A 289 20.28 -6.26 -26.28
CA THR A 289 20.25 -5.62 -24.96
C THR A 289 19.09 -4.64 -24.86
N LEU A 290 18.85 -3.81 -25.88
CA LEU A 290 17.72 -2.88 -25.91
C LEU A 290 16.36 -3.61 -25.95
N GLU A 291 16.27 -4.74 -26.69
CA GLU A 291 15.06 -5.57 -26.66
C GLU A 291 14.73 -6.09 -25.26
N PHE A 292 15.74 -6.61 -24.54
CA PHE A 292 15.55 -7.08 -23.16
C PHE A 292 15.19 -5.93 -22.22
N GLN A 293 15.80 -4.76 -22.39
CA GLN A 293 15.45 -3.58 -21.59
C GLN A 293 13.96 -3.23 -21.77
N ASN A 294 13.49 -3.12 -23.00
CA ASN A 294 12.10 -2.77 -23.28
C ASN A 294 11.14 -3.82 -22.71
N LYS A 295 11.40 -5.11 -22.96
CA LYS A 295 10.57 -6.20 -22.40
C LYS A 295 10.49 -6.17 -20.89
N ILE A 296 11.61 -5.91 -20.21
CA ILE A 296 11.68 -5.88 -18.76
C ILE A 296 10.95 -4.65 -18.20
N VAL A 297 11.18 -3.47 -18.79
CA VAL A 297 10.54 -2.22 -18.34
C VAL A 297 9.03 -2.28 -18.53
N GLU A 298 8.55 -2.79 -19.67
CA GLU A 298 7.11 -2.87 -19.95
C GLU A 298 6.41 -3.95 -19.14
N ASN A 299 6.97 -5.16 -19.08
CA ASN A 299 6.27 -6.33 -18.53
C ASN A 299 6.52 -6.55 -17.03
N VAL A 300 7.74 -6.30 -16.55
CA VAL A 300 8.12 -6.59 -15.15
C VAL A 300 7.90 -5.38 -14.25
N TRP A 301 8.49 -4.24 -14.59
CA TRP A 301 8.41 -3.05 -13.73
C TRP A 301 7.27 -2.09 -14.06
N LYS A 302 6.55 -2.29 -15.16
CA LYS A 302 5.41 -1.44 -15.56
C LYS A 302 5.75 0.05 -15.44
N MET A 303 6.88 0.45 -16.02
CA MET A 303 7.41 1.82 -16.02
C MET A 303 7.86 2.36 -14.64
N LYS A 304 8.03 1.52 -13.63
CA LYS A 304 8.62 1.94 -12.34
C LYS A 304 10.14 1.88 -12.41
N ASN A 305 10.82 2.86 -11.78
CA ASN A 305 12.27 2.92 -11.70
C ASN A 305 12.80 2.04 -10.55
N GLU A 306 12.53 0.75 -10.61
CA GLU A 306 13.08 -0.22 -9.68
C GLU A 306 14.31 -0.86 -10.29
N SER A 307 15.41 -0.93 -9.53
CA SER A 307 16.68 -1.49 -10.02
C SER A 307 17.16 -2.70 -9.23
N LYS A 308 16.39 -3.12 -8.22
CA LYS A 308 16.72 -4.27 -7.38
C LYS A 308 16.12 -5.55 -7.95
N VAL A 309 16.95 -6.57 -8.10
CA VAL A 309 16.56 -7.89 -8.65
C VAL A 309 17.07 -8.96 -7.72
N PHE A 310 16.27 -9.97 -7.50
CA PHE A 310 16.64 -11.15 -6.72
C PHE A 310 16.91 -12.30 -7.67
N TYR A 311 18.20 -12.62 -7.85
CA TYR A 311 18.62 -13.67 -8.79
C TYR A 311 19.82 -14.46 -8.26
N PRO A 312 19.93 -15.75 -8.58
CA PRO A 312 21.15 -16.48 -8.30
C PRO A 312 22.30 -15.94 -9.14
N VAL A 313 23.53 -16.23 -8.78
CA VAL A 313 24.75 -15.76 -9.43
C VAL A 313 25.03 -14.28 -9.17
N ALA A 314 25.79 -14.00 -8.12
CA ALA A 314 26.22 -12.65 -7.74
C ALA A 314 27.33 -12.12 -8.69
N PHE A 315 26.97 -11.66 -9.87
CA PHE A 315 27.91 -11.26 -10.92
C PHE A 315 29.00 -10.32 -10.44
N LYS A 316 28.64 -9.24 -9.77
CA LYS A 316 29.60 -8.23 -9.28
C LYS A 316 30.63 -8.84 -8.32
N TYR A 317 30.16 -9.71 -7.43
CA TYR A 317 31.03 -10.39 -6.46
C TYR A 317 31.98 -11.34 -7.17
N ILE A 318 31.49 -12.17 -8.10
CA ILE A 318 32.30 -13.16 -8.84
C ILE A 318 33.38 -12.46 -9.67
N ILE A 319 33.01 -11.39 -10.40
CA ILE A 319 33.95 -10.59 -11.20
C ILE A 319 35.07 -10.04 -10.32
N ASN A 320 34.73 -9.40 -9.20
CA ASN A 320 35.73 -8.83 -8.29
C ASN A 320 36.61 -9.92 -7.65
N ASN A 321 36.02 -11.03 -7.25
CA ASN A 321 36.76 -12.14 -6.64
C ASN A 321 37.80 -12.73 -7.62
N ILE A 322 37.41 -12.99 -8.86
CA ILE A 322 38.32 -13.51 -9.88
C ILE A 322 39.38 -12.47 -10.25
N GLN A 323 39.00 -11.18 -10.30
CA GLN A 323 39.96 -10.11 -10.54
C GLN A 323 41.06 -10.11 -9.46
N HIS A 324 40.70 -10.28 -8.20
CA HIS A 324 41.66 -10.40 -7.09
C HIS A 324 42.46 -11.70 -7.14
N GLN A 325 41.80 -12.83 -7.40
CA GLN A 325 42.46 -14.14 -7.46
C GLN A 325 43.52 -14.21 -8.57
N CYS A 326 43.25 -13.61 -9.72
CA CYS A 326 44.18 -13.56 -10.83
C CYS A 326 45.12 -12.35 -10.77
N ASN A 327 45.12 -11.55 -9.70
CA ASN A 327 45.93 -10.35 -9.50
C ASN A 327 45.85 -9.36 -10.68
N LEU A 328 44.62 -9.20 -11.26
CA LEU A 328 44.41 -8.29 -12.37
C LEU A 328 44.37 -6.85 -11.88
N SER A 329 45.24 -6.01 -12.44
CA SER A 329 45.33 -4.58 -12.16
C SER A 329 45.05 -3.75 -13.42
N GLY A 330 44.88 -2.43 -13.27
CA GLY A 330 44.69 -1.52 -14.41
C GLY A 330 45.83 -1.51 -15.43
N ASN A 331 46.99 -2.07 -15.07
CA ASN A 331 48.19 -2.19 -15.94
C ASN A 331 48.34 -3.57 -16.57
N SER A 332 47.50 -4.55 -16.23
CA SER A 332 47.57 -5.88 -16.78
C SER A 332 47.29 -5.87 -18.29
N LEU A 333 48.04 -6.69 -19.04
CA LEU A 333 47.88 -6.82 -20.49
C LEU A 333 46.80 -7.87 -20.81
N VAL A 334 45.96 -7.55 -21.75
CA VAL A 334 44.84 -8.42 -22.24
C VAL A 334 45.33 -9.23 -23.44
N ASP A 335 45.19 -10.53 -23.40
CA ASP A 335 45.64 -11.50 -24.42
C ASP A 335 44.52 -12.07 -25.32
N ILE A 336 43.28 -11.56 -25.17
CA ILE A 336 42.09 -11.99 -25.90
C ILE A 336 41.50 -10.82 -26.70
N SER A 337 40.97 -11.10 -27.92
CA SER A 337 40.27 -10.10 -28.71
C SER A 337 38.81 -9.92 -28.28
N PRO A 338 38.21 -8.74 -28.49
CA PRO A 338 36.78 -8.53 -28.21
C PRO A 338 35.88 -9.49 -29.02
N LEU A 339 36.23 -9.83 -30.24
CA LEU A 339 35.47 -10.80 -31.06
C LEU A 339 35.47 -12.20 -30.43
N GLU A 340 36.66 -12.68 -30.00
CA GLU A 340 36.75 -13.95 -29.28
C GLU A 340 35.92 -13.93 -28.00
N THR A 341 35.89 -12.78 -27.28
CA THR A 341 35.07 -12.62 -26.10
C THR A 341 33.58 -12.76 -26.40
N PHE A 342 33.08 -12.12 -27.46
CA PHE A 342 31.67 -12.29 -27.87
C PHE A 342 31.35 -13.77 -28.20
N LYS A 343 32.23 -14.47 -28.93
CA LYS A 343 32.05 -15.89 -29.25
C LYS A 343 32.05 -16.78 -28.01
N LEU A 344 32.89 -16.48 -27.03
CA LEU A 344 32.91 -17.19 -25.72
C LEU A 344 31.62 -16.93 -24.92
N LEU A 345 31.15 -15.69 -24.89
CA LEU A 345 29.88 -15.34 -24.23
C LEU A 345 28.71 -16.08 -24.86
N GLU A 346 28.63 -16.10 -26.20
CA GLU A 346 27.59 -16.79 -26.93
C GLU A 346 27.64 -18.32 -26.69
N SER A 347 28.85 -18.93 -26.70
CA SER A 347 29.01 -20.35 -26.36
C SER A 347 28.54 -20.65 -24.92
N THR A 348 28.77 -19.75 -23.99
CA THR A 348 28.33 -19.89 -22.59
C THR A 348 26.80 -19.77 -22.46
N ILE A 349 26.19 -18.85 -23.16
CA ILE A 349 24.71 -18.72 -23.24
C ILE A 349 24.11 -20.01 -23.81
N ASN A 350 24.70 -20.55 -24.89
CA ASN A 350 24.25 -21.81 -25.48
C ASN A 350 24.37 -22.98 -24.49
N LYS A 351 25.47 -23.08 -23.74
CA LYS A 351 25.62 -24.06 -22.64
C LYS A 351 24.53 -23.94 -21.58
N LEU A 352 24.20 -22.73 -21.18
CA LEU A 352 23.14 -22.48 -20.19
C LEU A 352 21.76 -22.83 -20.74
N ASN A 353 21.47 -22.50 -21.99
CA ASN A 353 20.18 -22.80 -22.65
C ASN A 353 20.00 -24.30 -22.97
N GLN A 354 21.08 -25.07 -23.04
CA GLN A 354 21.03 -26.51 -23.18
C GLN A 354 20.65 -27.26 -21.91
N LEU A 355 20.59 -26.56 -20.75
CA LEU A 355 20.11 -27.17 -19.50
C LEU A 355 18.64 -27.53 -19.64
N HIS A 356 18.35 -28.83 -19.58
CA HIS A 356 17.03 -29.38 -19.95
C HIS A 356 15.88 -28.83 -19.09
N TYR A 357 16.10 -28.71 -17.79
CA TYR A 357 15.05 -28.34 -16.82
C TYR A 357 15.08 -26.87 -16.38
N CYS A 358 16.09 -26.09 -16.78
CA CYS A 358 16.29 -24.74 -16.28
C CYS A 358 16.91 -23.85 -17.35
N LYS A 359 16.09 -23.49 -18.34
CA LYS A 359 16.51 -22.52 -19.35
C LYS A 359 16.63 -21.13 -18.72
N THR A 360 17.53 -20.33 -19.27
CA THR A 360 17.70 -18.95 -18.83
C THR A 360 16.46 -18.12 -19.21
N ASN A 361 15.98 -17.31 -18.30
CA ASN A 361 14.90 -16.36 -18.56
C ASN A 361 15.45 -14.98 -18.97
N ASP A 362 14.58 -14.12 -19.48
CA ASP A 362 14.94 -12.80 -20.01
C ASP A 362 15.63 -11.92 -18.93
N MET A 363 15.23 -12.03 -17.67
CA MET A 363 15.83 -11.29 -16.57
C MET A 363 17.27 -11.72 -16.30
N PHE A 364 17.55 -13.01 -16.29
CA PHE A 364 18.90 -13.51 -16.12
C PHE A 364 19.78 -13.09 -17.31
N MET A 365 19.23 -13.15 -18.52
CA MET A 365 19.92 -12.71 -19.71
C MET A 365 20.27 -11.23 -19.68
N ALA A 366 19.37 -10.39 -19.20
CA ALA A 366 19.64 -8.96 -19.02
C ALA A 366 20.77 -8.69 -18.01
N LEU A 367 20.75 -9.39 -16.86
CA LEU A 367 21.83 -9.34 -15.88
C LEU A 367 23.15 -9.82 -16.48
N PHE A 368 23.14 -10.96 -17.16
CA PHE A 368 24.32 -11.53 -17.78
C PHE A 368 24.90 -10.57 -18.82
N MET A 369 24.09 -10.03 -19.73
CA MET A 369 24.56 -9.09 -20.75
C MET A 369 25.11 -7.80 -20.16
N TYR A 370 24.46 -7.27 -19.11
CA TYR A 370 24.93 -6.05 -18.44
C TYR A 370 26.32 -6.24 -17.81
N TYR A 371 26.49 -7.27 -16.97
CA TYR A 371 27.74 -7.49 -16.25
C TYR A 371 28.85 -8.11 -17.10
N MET A 372 28.49 -8.85 -18.16
CA MET A 372 29.45 -9.47 -19.08
C MET A 372 29.77 -8.61 -20.29
N SER A 373 29.51 -7.30 -20.25
CA SER A 373 29.91 -6.37 -21.30
C SER A 373 31.40 -6.51 -21.63
N PRO A 374 31.78 -6.85 -22.89
CA PRO A 374 33.19 -6.99 -23.28
C PRO A 374 34.00 -5.71 -23.05
N LYS A 375 33.38 -4.54 -23.20
CA LYS A 375 34.00 -3.26 -22.90
C LYS A 375 34.41 -3.18 -21.42
N GLN A 376 33.53 -3.52 -20.50
CA GLN A 376 33.80 -3.50 -19.07
C GLN A 376 34.88 -4.52 -18.68
N LEU A 377 34.78 -5.74 -19.20
CA LEU A 377 35.71 -6.81 -18.86
C LEU A 377 37.11 -6.58 -19.40
N LEU A 378 37.27 -6.18 -20.68
CA LEU A 378 38.56 -6.06 -21.32
C LEU A 378 39.26 -4.70 -21.09
N TYR A 379 38.50 -3.59 -21.17
CA TYR A 379 39.09 -2.26 -21.10
C TYR A 379 39.19 -1.72 -19.68
N ILE A 380 38.23 -2.04 -18.82
CA ILE A 380 38.22 -1.52 -17.44
C ILE A 380 38.83 -2.53 -16.46
N LYS A 381 38.31 -3.78 -16.47
CA LYS A 381 38.72 -4.83 -15.53
C LYS A 381 39.94 -5.63 -15.94
N ARG A 382 40.39 -5.49 -17.20
CA ARG A 382 41.61 -6.10 -17.76
C ARG A 382 41.66 -7.63 -17.68
N PHE A 383 40.54 -8.30 -17.95
CA PHE A 383 40.48 -9.76 -17.95
C PHE A 383 41.35 -10.34 -19.10
N ASN A 384 42.19 -11.30 -18.77
CA ASN A 384 42.89 -12.15 -19.74
C ASN A 384 42.09 -13.39 -20.08
N ARG A 385 42.52 -14.18 -21.06
CA ARG A 385 41.80 -15.38 -21.53
C ARG A 385 41.52 -16.38 -20.40
N SER A 386 42.53 -16.69 -19.58
CA SER A 386 42.39 -17.64 -18.46
C SER A 386 41.39 -17.16 -17.41
N ALA A 387 41.46 -15.89 -17.01
CA ALA A 387 40.52 -15.30 -16.06
C ALA A 387 39.09 -15.24 -16.62
N LEU A 388 38.93 -14.91 -17.92
CA LEU A 388 37.61 -14.88 -18.55
C LEU A 388 37.00 -16.28 -18.63
N THR A 389 37.78 -17.29 -18.99
CA THR A 389 37.29 -18.67 -19.01
C THR A 389 36.87 -19.13 -17.62
N LEU A 390 37.71 -18.84 -16.61
CA LEU A 390 37.39 -19.14 -15.21
C LEU A 390 36.09 -18.41 -14.76
N LEU A 391 35.91 -17.15 -15.16
CA LEU A 391 34.71 -16.37 -14.88
C LEU A 391 33.45 -17.05 -15.46
N LEU A 392 33.48 -17.40 -16.74
CA LEU A 392 32.35 -18.00 -17.42
C LEU A 392 32.03 -19.40 -16.88
N ASP A 393 33.04 -20.21 -16.61
CA ASP A 393 32.86 -21.53 -15.98
C ASP A 393 32.30 -21.41 -14.54
N THR A 394 32.75 -20.41 -13.79
CA THR A 394 32.24 -20.14 -12.44
C THR A 394 30.75 -19.73 -12.50
N ILE A 395 30.36 -18.88 -13.46
CA ILE A 395 28.97 -18.48 -13.66
C ILE A 395 28.10 -19.69 -13.98
N VAL A 396 28.53 -20.55 -14.92
CA VAL A 396 27.81 -21.77 -15.28
C VAL A 396 27.68 -22.71 -14.07
N LEU A 397 28.75 -22.87 -13.29
CA LEU A 397 28.74 -23.70 -12.10
C LEU A 397 27.79 -23.14 -11.02
N GLN A 398 27.84 -21.83 -10.77
CA GLN A 398 26.94 -21.19 -9.81
C GLN A 398 25.47 -21.29 -10.26
N TYR A 399 25.19 -21.10 -11.53
CA TYR A 399 23.86 -21.27 -12.09
C TYR A 399 23.34 -22.69 -11.90
N LYS A 400 24.16 -23.72 -12.21
CA LYS A 400 23.80 -25.12 -11.98
C LYS A 400 23.57 -25.45 -10.51
N LYS A 401 24.38 -24.89 -9.61
CA LYS A 401 24.25 -25.09 -8.16
C LYS A 401 23.01 -24.40 -7.57
N SER A 402 22.47 -23.42 -8.29
CA SER A 402 21.27 -22.69 -7.85
C SER A 402 19.96 -23.36 -8.25
N ILE A 403 19.99 -24.40 -9.06
CA ILE A 403 18.82 -25.20 -9.38
C ILE A 403 18.38 -25.95 -8.13
N VAL A 404 17.07 -25.98 -7.87
CA VAL A 404 16.50 -26.68 -6.72
C VAL A 404 16.82 -28.16 -6.78
N ALA A 405 17.16 -28.74 -5.64
CA ALA A 405 17.44 -30.17 -5.55
C ALA A 405 16.14 -30.99 -5.62
N PRO A 406 16.09 -32.09 -6.40
CA PRO A 406 14.98 -33.02 -6.33
C PRO A 406 14.81 -33.56 -4.93
N GLY A 407 13.58 -33.70 -4.47
CA GLY A 407 13.27 -34.13 -3.11
C GLY A 407 13.16 -32.98 -2.10
N GLU A 408 13.42 -31.75 -2.47
CA GLU A 408 13.24 -30.59 -1.58
C GLU A 408 11.77 -30.43 -1.17
N MET A 409 11.54 -30.29 0.14
CA MET A 409 10.21 -30.16 0.74
C MET A 409 9.70 -28.71 0.64
N VAL A 410 9.43 -28.27 -0.56
CA VAL A 410 9.08 -26.87 -0.86
C VAL A 410 7.76 -26.42 -0.24
N GLY A 411 6.84 -27.35 0.02
CA GLY A 411 5.60 -27.03 0.71
C GLY A 411 5.81 -26.59 2.15
N MET A 412 6.74 -27.25 2.87
CA MET A 412 7.13 -26.84 4.23
C MET A 412 7.78 -25.46 4.23
N ILE A 413 8.68 -25.21 3.28
CA ILE A 413 9.37 -23.93 3.14
C ILE A 413 8.35 -22.81 2.86
N ALA A 414 7.40 -23.05 1.95
CA ALA A 414 6.34 -22.08 1.63
C ALA A 414 5.45 -21.80 2.86
N ALA A 415 5.04 -22.85 3.58
CA ALA A 415 4.21 -22.71 4.78
C ALA A 415 4.91 -21.89 5.88
N GLN A 416 6.19 -22.14 6.11
CA GLN A 416 7.01 -21.41 7.08
C GLN A 416 7.24 -19.97 6.64
N SER A 417 7.52 -19.74 5.35
CA SER A 417 7.77 -18.40 4.79
C SER A 417 6.53 -17.48 4.80
N ILE A 418 5.33 -18.05 4.80
CA ILE A 418 4.06 -17.32 4.98
C ILE A 418 3.74 -17.16 6.47
N GLY A 419 3.92 -18.21 7.26
CA GLY A 419 3.53 -18.24 8.66
C GLY A 419 4.39 -17.37 9.56
N GLU A 420 5.69 -17.28 9.33
CA GLU A 420 6.60 -16.46 10.14
C GLU A 420 6.28 -14.96 10.02
N PRO A 421 6.20 -14.35 8.83
CA PRO A 421 5.81 -12.94 8.70
C PRO A 421 4.41 -12.65 9.23
N THR A 422 3.48 -13.61 9.15
CA THR A 422 2.13 -13.47 9.71
C THR A 422 2.17 -13.24 11.21
N THR A 423 3.06 -13.93 11.93
CA THR A 423 3.28 -13.73 13.36
C THR A 423 3.80 -12.32 13.67
N GLN A 424 4.67 -11.77 12.82
CA GLN A 424 5.21 -10.41 12.98
C GLN A 424 4.19 -9.32 12.63
N MET A 425 3.23 -9.57 11.74
CA MET A 425 2.15 -8.62 11.41
C MET A 425 1.29 -8.22 12.62
N THR A 426 1.25 -9.03 13.69
CA THR A 426 0.49 -8.72 14.90
C THR A 426 0.98 -7.44 15.59
N LEU A 427 2.27 -7.15 15.50
CA LEU A 427 2.89 -5.99 16.14
C LEU A 427 2.71 -4.69 15.34
N ASN A 428 2.43 -4.77 14.04
CA ASN A 428 2.43 -3.62 13.14
C ASN A 428 1.04 -3.09 12.77
N THR A 429 -0.04 -3.79 13.07
CA THR A 429 -1.41 -3.38 12.68
C THR A 429 -1.87 -2.12 13.41
N PHE A 430 -1.38 -1.82 14.60
CA PHE A 430 -1.74 -0.62 15.37
C PHE A 430 -1.07 0.67 14.88
N HIS A 431 0.12 0.57 14.30
CA HIS A 431 0.84 1.75 13.81
C HIS A 431 0.25 2.33 12.52
N PHE A 432 -0.53 1.55 11.78
CA PHE A 432 -1.22 2.00 10.58
C PHE A 432 -2.60 2.61 10.83
N ALA A 433 -3.17 2.46 12.00
CA ALA A 433 -4.47 3.03 12.35
C ALA A 433 -4.48 4.58 12.41
N GLY A 434 -3.31 5.21 12.49
CA GLY A 434 -3.17 6.67 12.50
C GLY A 434 -2.98 7.32 11.11
N VAL A 435 -2.73 6.53 10.08
CA VAL A 435 -2.71 7.03 8.71
C VAL A 435 -4.05 6.67 8.09
N ALA A 436 -4.89 7.68 7.85
CA ALA A 436 -6.12 7.52 7.09
C ALA A 436 -5.80 6.90 5.73
N SER A 437 -5.76 5.58 5.67
CA SER A 437 -5.66 4.89 4.40
C SER A 437 -7.04 4.98 3.76
N LYS A 438 -7.12 5.68 2.65
CA LYS A 438 -8.33 5.82 1.82
C LYS A 438 -8.87 4.48 1.30
N SER A 439 -8.23 3.35 1.59
CA SER A 439 -8.70 2.04 1.18
C SER A 439 -9.22 1.26 2.39
N ASN A 440 -10.51 0.97 2.40
CA ASN A 440 -11.19 0.11 3.38
C ASN A 440 -10.82 -1.39 3.21
N VAL A 441 -9.75 -1.72 2.50
CA VAL A 441 -9.36 -3.11 2.26
C VAL A 441 -8.82 -3.74 3.55
N THR A 442 -9.37 -4.89 3.93
CA THR A 442 -8.89 -5.67 5.07
C THR A 442 -7.41 -6.05 4.86
N ARG A 443 -6.57 -5.79 5.85
CA ARG A 443 -5.13 -6.05 5.79
C ARG A 443 -4.68 -6.89 6.99
N GLY A 444 -3.47 -7.44 6.89
CA GLY A 444 -2.87 -8.21 7.97
C GLY A 444 -3.46 -9.60 8.16
N VAL A 445 -3.42 -10.10 9.39
CA VAL A 445 -3.86 -11.45 9.75
C VAL A 445 -5.31 -11.75 9.35
N PRO A 446 -6.29 -10.85 9.56
CA PRO A 446 -7.68 -11.09 9.14
C PRO A 446 -7.81 -11.34 7.64
N ARG A 447 -7.03 -10.66 6.81
CA ARG A 447 -7.07 -10.87 5.35
C ARG A 447 -6.48 -12.21 4.94
N ILE A 448 -5.40 -12.62 5.58
CA ILE A 448 -4.80 -13.94 5.33
C ILE A 448 -5.79 -15.04 5.71
N GLU A 449 -6.49 -14.88 6.82
CA GLU A 449 -7.50 -15.84 7.27
C GLU A 449 -8.69 -15.92 6.30
N GLU A 450 -9.19 -14.78 5.79
CA GLU A 450 -10.22 -14.75 4.75
C GLU A 450 -9.80 -15.53 3.50
N ILE A 451 -8.57 -15.33 3.03
CA ILE A 451 -8.04 -16.01 1.85
C ILE A 451 -7.90 -17.53 2.10
N LEU A 452 -7.34 -17.92 3.24
CA LEU A 452 -7.14 -19.34 3.57
C LEU A 452 -8.43 -20.09 3.83
N SER A 453 -9.45 -19.41 4.34
CA SER A 453 -10.76 -19.98 4.63
C SER A 453 -11.73 -19.93 3.44
N LEU A 454 -11.30 -19.33 2.32
CA LEU A 454 -12.15 -19.11 1.13
C LEU A 454 -13.53 -18.53 1.51
N THR A 455 -13.52 -17.49 2.36
CA THR A 455 -14.73 -16.90 2.91
C THR A 455 -15.58 -16.28 1.80
N GLU A 456 -16.85 -16.69 1.69
CA GLU A 456 -17.79 -16.13 0.70
C GLU A 456 -18.11 -14.66 1.00
N ASN A 457 -18.26 -14.32 2.28
CA ASN A 457 -18.53 -12.95 2.73
C ASN A 457 -17.26 -12.28 3.21
N ILE A 458 -16.57 -11.59 2.30
CA ILE A 458 -15.38 -10.78 2.61
C ILE A 458 -15.83 -9.54 3.39
N LYS A 459 -15.11 -9.18 4.47
CA LYS A 459 -15.42 -8.01 5.32
C LYS A 459 -15.50 -6.70 4.54
N ASN A 460 -14.50 -6.47 3.69
CA ASN A 460 -14.42 -5.27 2.85
C ASN A 460 -14.09 -5.68 1.40
N PRO A 461 -15.11 -6.06 0.63
CA PRO A 461 -14.89 -6.41 -0.78
C PRO A 461 -14.45 -5.17 -1.56
N SER A 462 -13.45 -5.31 -2.39
CA SER A 462 -12.98 -4.25 -3.28
C SER A 462 -12.80 -4.76 -4.70
N LEU A 463 -13.24 -3.97 -5.67
CA LEU A 463 -13.08 -4.23 -7.08
C LEU A 463 -12.45 -3.00 -7.74
N THR A 464 -11.41 -3.19 -8.51
CA THR A 464 -10.81 -2.12 -9.31
C THR A 464 -11.27 -2.26 -10.75
N VAL A 465 -12.00 -1.25 -11.24
CA VAL A 465 -12.48 -1.19 -12.62
C VAL A 465 -11.68 -0.12 -13.35
N GLU A 466 -10.99 -0.53 -14.41
CA GLU A 466 -10.27 0.41 -15.27
C GLU A 466 -11.21 1.04 -16.30
N LEU A 467 -11.18 2.36 -16.39
CA LEU A 467 -11.93 3.10 -17.41
C LEU A 467 -11.33 2.88 -18.80
N ARG A 468 -12.14 3.02 -19.84
CA ARG A 468 -11.69 2.99 -21.24
C ARG A 468 -10.67 4.10 -21.48
N LYS A 469 -9.75 3.89 -22.42
CA LYS A 469 -8.68 4.86 -22.73
C LYS A 469 -9.21 6.27 -23.06
N GLU A 470 -10.37 6.35 -23.69
CA GLU A 470 -11.03 7.60 -24.11
C GLU A 470 -11.62 8.37 -22.92
N ASP A 471 -12.10 7.67 -21.89
CA ASP A 471 -12.77 8.27 -20.72
C ASP A 471 -11.79 8.56 -19.57
N ARG A 472 -10.58 7.98 -19.64
CA ARG A 472 -9.54 8.09 -18.61
C ARG A 472 -8.97 9.51 -18.48
N THR A 473 -9.01 10.31 -19.56
CA THR A 473 -8.43 11.65 -19.61
C THR A 473 -9.42 12.75 -19.27
N ASP A 474 -10.73 12.47 -19.28
CA ASP A 474 -11.79 13.43 -19.03
C ASP A 474 -12.39 13.25 -17.62
N ARG A 475 -12.16 14.26 -16.75
CA ARG A 475 -12.64 14.24 -15.37
C ARG A 475 -14.18 14.21 -15.27
N GLN A 476 -14.88 14.93 -16.14
CA GLN A 476 -16.36 15.00 -16.08
C GLN A 476 -16.98 13.65 -16.44
N LYS A 477 -16.45 12.96 -17.46
CA LYS A 477 -16.90 11.61 -17.81
C LYS A 477 -16.58 10.60 -16.71
N ALA A 478 -15.39 10.67 -16.11
CA ALA A 478 -15.04 9.80 -14.99
C ALA A 478 -15.99 9.98 -13.80
N MET A 479 -16.37 11.23 -13.48
CA MET A 479 -17.34 11.52 -12.41
C MET A 479 -18.74 11.01 -12.76
N SER A 480 -19.21 11.19 -14.00
CA SER A 480 -20.51 10.67 -14.42
C SER A 480 -20.59 9.13 -14.30
N ILE A 481 -19.52 8.43 -14.66
CA ILE A 481 -19.43 6.97 -14.49
C ILE A 481 -19.41 6.59 -13.00
N MET A 482 -18.73 7.37 -12.16
CA MET A 482 -18.70 7.16 -10.71
C MET A 482 -20.12 7.24 -10.13
N TYR A 483 -20.89 8.27 -10.47
CA TYR A 483 -22.28 8.44 -10.03
C TYR A 483 -23.20 7.29 -10.50
N MET A 484 -22.97 6.75 -11.69
CA MET A 484 -23.72 5.57 -12.17
C MET A 484 -23.40 4.28 -11.40
N ILE A 485 -22.19 4.14 -10.88
CA ILE A 485 -21.74 2.93 -10.17
C ILE A 485 -22.03 3.03 -8.67
N GLU A 486 -22.04 4.24 -8.11
CA GLU A 486 -22.21 4.48 -6.68
C GLU A 486 -23.60 4.03 -6.21
N ASN A 487 -23.63 3.10 -5.27
CA ASN A 487 -24.88 2.64 -4.65
C ASN A 487 -25.28 3.61 -3.53
N THR A 488 -26.24 4.46 -3.81
CA THR A 488 -26.78 5.41 -2.84
C THR A 488 -28.02 4.80 -2.17
N LYS A 489 -28.01 4.75 -0.85
CA LYS A 489 -29.18 4.34 -0.07
C LYS A 489 -30.03 5.57 0.27
N PHE A 490 -31.35 5.37 0.33
CA PHE A 490 -32.25 6.44 0.71
C PHE A 490 -31.91 7.06 2.08
N GLY A 491 -31.44 6.22 3.03
CA GLY A 491 -30.99 6.67 4.35
C GLY A 491 -29.81 7.66 4.33
N ASP A 492 -28.98 7.60 3.30
CA ASP A 492 -27.79 8.47 3.18
C ASP A 492 -28.17 9.89 2.76
N LEU A 493 -29.35 10.06 2.13
CA LEU A 493 -29.88 11.34 1.66
C LEU A 493 -30.76 12.05 2.69
N ILE A 494 -30.99 11.47 3.86
CA ILE A 494 -31.93 11.96 4.86
C ILE A 494 -31.21 12.86 5.87
N LYS A 495 -31.73 14.06 6.07
CA LYS A 495 -31.31 14.97 7.12
C LYS A 495 -32.01 14.72 8.45
N ASN A 496 -33.33 14.51 8.39
CA ASN A 496 -34.17 14.31 9.58
C ASN A 496 -35.40 13.46 9.26
N ILE A 497 -35.83 12.61 10.21
CA ILE A 497 -37.04 11.80 10.10
C ILE A 497 -37.95 12.11 11.28
N GLN A 498 -39.19 12.43 11.00
CA GLN A 498 -40.21 12.73 11.98
C GLN A 498 -41.45 11.88 11.74
N LEU A 499 -42.02 11.33 12.79
CA LEU A 499 -43.33 10.70 12.74
C LEU A 499 -44.39 11.72 13.11
N CYS A 500 -45.25 12.08 12.15
CA CYS A 500 -46.33 13.04 12.32
C CYS A 500 -47.69 12.31 12.36
N PHE A 501 -48.62 12.88 13.11
CA PHE A 501 -49.99 12.40 13.17
C PHE A 501 -50.93 13.45 12.61
N ASP A 502 -51.58 13.14 11.48
CA ASP A 502 -52.57 14.02 10.85
C ASP A 502 -53.98 13.45 11.08
N PRO A 503 -54.76 14.09 11.97
CA PRO A 503 -56.07 13.61 12.34
C PRO A 503 -57.12 13.66 11.21
N LYS A 504 -56.95 14.61 10.28
CA LYS A 504 -57.75 14.81 9.09
C LYS A 504 -56.88 14.75 7.84
N GLU A 505 -57.44 14.21 6.80
CA GLU A 505 -56.70 14.15 5.51
C GLU A 505 -56.39 15.51 4.92
N ASP A 506 -57.19 16.56 5.26
CA ASP A 506 -57.16 17.89 4.68
C ASP A 506 -56.22 18.86 5.40
N GLN A 507 -55.76 18.54 6.61
CA GLN A 507 -55.00 19.46 7.44
C GLN A 507 -53.86 18.71 8.11
N THR A 508 -52.68 19.29 8.03
CA THR A 508 -51.49 18.82 8.79
C THR A 508 -51.23 19.74 9.96
N LEU A 509 -50.69 19.16 11.05
CA LEU A 509 -50.24 19.91 12.21
C LEU A 509 -48.94 20.70 11.93
N VAL A 510 -48.22 20.36 10.85
CA VAL A 510 -47.00 21.06 10.45
C VAL A 510 -47.39 22.19 9.48
N GLU A 511 -47.35 23.44 9.95
CA GLU A 511 -47.79 24.63 9.18
C GLU A 511 -47.00 24.80 7.86
N GLN A 512 -45.71 24.43 7.84
CA GLN A 512 -44.83 24.52 6.68
C GLN A 512 -45.29 23.65 5.50
N ASP A 513 -45.89 22.49 5.78
CA ASP A 513 -46.28 21.52 4.76
C ASP A 513 -47.70 21.77 4.22
N ASN A 514 -48.45 22.71 4.78
CA ASN A 514 -49.84 23.01 4.36
C ASN A 514 -49.91 23.45 2.89
N ILE A 515 -48.96 24.27 2.44
CA ILE A 515 -48.92 24.77 1.05
C ILE A 515 -48.66 23.62 0.08
N LEU A 516 -47.76 22.70 0.44
CA LEU A 516 -47.43 21.51 -0.33
C LEU A 516 -48.68 20.61 -0.51
N LEU A 517 -49.39 20.33 0.55
CA LEU A 517 -50.58 19.49 0.51
C LEU A 517 -51.72 20.11 -0.30
N GLN A 518 -51.91 21.46 -0.22
CA GLN A 518 -52.89 22.13 -1.03
C GLN A 518 -52.59 22.11 -2.53
N LYS A 519 -51.28 22.25 -2.90
CA LYS A 519 -50.85 22.12 -4.29
C LYS A 519 -51.08 20.71 -4.81
N TYR A 520 -50.74 19.70 -4.03
CA TYR A 520 -50.89 18.28 -4.40
C TYR A 520 -52.34 17.91 -4.62
N ARG A 521 -53.27 18.37 -3.77
CA ARG A 521 -54.70 18.10 -3.90
C ARG A 521 -55.33 18.80 -5.08
N LYS A 522 -54.93 20.01 -5.37
CA LYS A 522 -55.36 20.70 -6.60
C LYS A 522 -54.97 19.88 -7.84
N PHE A 523 -53.77 19.33 -7.82
CA PHE A 523 -53.31 18.45 -8.88
C PHE A 523 -54.11 17.13 -8.95
N GLU A 524 -54.39 16.51 -7.82
CA GLU A 524 -55.19 15.31 -7.72
C GLU A 524 -56.63 15.51 -8.23
N SER A 525 -57.27 16.62 -7.86
CA SER A 525 -58.61 17.00 -8.35
C SER A 525 -58.67 17.27 -9.86
N LEU A 526 -57.57 17.69 -10.46
CA LEU A 526 -57.46 17.86 -11.92
C LEU A 526 -57.32 16.51 -12.64
N ILE A 527 -56.61 15.57 -12.04
CA ILE A 527 -56.44 14.20 -12.58
C ILE A 527 -57.77 13.43 -12.50
N ASP A 528 -58.50 13.54 -11.38
CA ASP A 528 -59.81 12.89 -11.21
C ASP A 528 -60.88 13.42 -12.17
N GLY A 529 -60.67 14.64 -12.69
CA GLY A 529 -61.52 15.24 -13.74
C GLY A 529 -61.20 14.77 -15.17
N CYS A 530 -60.14 14.04 -15.40
CA CYS A 530 -59.77 13.45 -16.69
C CYS A 530 -60.32 12.04 -16.80
N ASP A 531 -61.43 11.86 -17.55
CA ASP A 531 -62.01 10.56 -17.86
C ASP A 531 -61.00 9.59 -18.49
N GLY A 532 -60.48 8.64 -17.73
CA GLY A 532 -59.64 7.58 -18.27
C GLY A 532 -58.80 6.79 -17.29
N ILE A 533 -58.49 7.31 -16.12
CA ILE A 533 -57.73 6.61 -15.11
C ILE A 533 -58.65 6.20 -13.98
N ARG A 534 -59.31 5.04 -14.14
CA ARG A 534 -60.08 4.40 -13.05
C ARG A 534 -59.09 3.95 -11.98
N ARG A 535 -59.08 4.62 -10.82
CA ARG A 535 -58.59 4.00 -9.59
C ARG A 535 -59.40 2.74 -9.35
N ILE A 536 -58.76 1.61 -9.10
CA ILE A 536 -59.43 0.38 -8.70
C ILE A 536 -60.02 0.66 -7.31
N GLU A 537 -61.29 1.08 -7.29
CA GLU A 537 -62.10 1.17 -6.08
C GLU A 537 -62.42 -0.27 -5.64
N ASP A 538 -61.91 -0.67 -4.49
CA ASP A 538 -62.44 -1.85 -3.80
C ASP A 538 -63.92 -1.58 -3.42
N GLU A 539 -64.79 -2.63 -3.48
CA GLU A 539 -66.23 -2.61 -3.24
C GLU A 539 -66.70 -2.02 -1.89
N SER A 540 -65.76 -1.50 -1.05
CA SER A 540 -66.03 -0.88 0.26
C SER A 540 -65.78 0.63 0.33
N GLY A 541 -65.49 1.31 -0.77
CA GLY A 541 -65.56 2.80 -0.90
C GLY A 541 -64.65 3.65 -0.03
N HIS A 542 -63.75 3.11 0.77
CA HIS A 542 -62.81 3.90 1.56
C HIS A 542 -61.44 3.23 1.64
N LYS A 543 -60.45 3.79 0.95
CA LYS A 543 -59.04 3.51 1.28
C LYS A 543 -58.78 4.00 2.70
N SER A 544 -58.69 3.09 3.64
CA SER A 544 -58.31 3.43 5.02
C SER A 544 -56.79 3.71 5.09
N ALA A 545 -56.42 4.89 4.66
CA ALA A 545 -55.03 5.36 4.81
C ALA A 545 -54.65 5.56 6.28
N SER A 546 -53.45 5.28 6.65
CA SER A 546 -52.93 5.53 8.00
C SER A 546 -52.94 7.02 8.32
N LYS A 547 -53.33 7.38 9.56
CA LYS A 547 -53.21 8.76 10.07
C LYS A 547 -51.78 9.14 10.47
N TRP A 548 -50.91 8.14 10.55
CA TRP A 548 -49.49 8.35 10.80
C TRP A 548 -48.76 8.57 9.49
N ILE A 549 -47.91 9.57 9.49
CA ILE A 549 -47.13 9.98 8.33
C ILE A 549 -45.66 10.03 8.73
N ILE A 550 -44.82 9.49 7.88
CA ILE A 550 -43.37 9.63 7.99
C ILE A 550 -42.99 10.87 7.20
N ARG A 551 -42.59 11.93 7.91
CA ARG A 551 -42.07 13.15 7.33
C ARG A 551 -40.56 13.05 7.29
N ILE A 552 -39.98 13.19 6.12
CA ILE A 552 -38.54 13.06 5.88
C ILE A 552 -38.04 14.37 5.28
N GLU A 553 -37.09 14.97 5.94
CA GLU A 553 -36.35 16.13 5.40
C GLU A 553 -35.11 15.60 4.72
N MET A 554 -34.93 16.00 3.45
CA MET A 554 -33.78 15.58 2.64
C MET A 554 -32.61 16.52 2.85
N ASN A 555 -31.41 16.01 2.60
CA ASN A 555 -30.18 16.78 2.56
C ASN A 555 -29.95 17.24 1.11
N ASP A 556 -30.18 18.53 0.86
CA ASP A 556 -30.03 19.18 -0.44
C ASP A 556 -28.59 19.12 -0.98
N ASP A 557 -27.59 19.28 -0.11
CA ASP A 557 -26.17 19.19 -0.47
C ASP A 557 -25.79 17.80 -0.96
N GLU A 558 -26.18 16.76 -0.25
CA GLU A 558 -25.94 15.35 -0.62
C GLU A 558 -26.66 14.96 -1.93
N MET A 559 -27.89 15.44 -2.11
CA MET A 559 -28.67 15.20 -3.32
C MET A 559 -28.03 15.86 -4.54
N LEU A 560 -27.51 17.08 -4.36
CA LEU A 560 -26.82 17.82 -5.41
C LEU A 560 -25.48 17.17 -5.76
N GLU A 561 -24.71 16.76 -4.75
CA GLU A 561 -23.42 16.08 -4.93
C GLU A 561 -23.57 14.78 -5.71
N LYS A 562 -24.60 13.99 -5.40
CA LYS A 562 -24.89 12.70 -6.05
C LYS A 562 -25.73 12.81 -7.31
N ASN A 563 -26.12 14.04 -7.69
CA ASN A 563 -26.99 14.31 -8.85
C ASN A 563 -28.29 13.49 -8.85
N ILE A 564 -28.95 13.39 -7.69
CA ILE A 564 -30.21 12.69 -7.49
C ILE A 564 -31.33 13.70 -7.30
N THR A 565 -32.42 13.53 -8.05
CA THR A 565 -33.60 14.40 -7.97
C THR A 565 -34.67 13.83 -7.04
N MET A 566 -35.61 14.70 -6.60
CA MET A 566 -36.77 14.28 -5.82
C MET A 566 -37.65 13.29 -6.60
N ASP A 567 -37.74 13.48 -7.92
CA ASP A 567 -38.49 12.59 -8.82
C ASP A 567 -37.87 11.20 -8.91
N ASP A 568 -36.54 11.07 -8.92
CA ASP A 568 -35.86 9.78 -8.94
C ASP A 568 -36.14 8.97 -7.67
N ILE A 569 -36.13 9.66 -6.52
CA ILE A 569 -36.46 9.04 -5.23
C ILE A 569 -37.93 8.61 -5.21
N HIS A 570 -38.83 9.49 -5.64
CA HIS A 570 -40.26 9.16 -5.71
C HIS A 570 -40.52 7.97 -6.62
N TYR A 571 -39.93 7.96 -7.81
CA TYR A 571 -40.06 6.85 -8.76
C TYR A 571 -39.55 5.53 -8.17
N THR A 572 -38.42 5.57 -7.49
CA THR A 572 -37.83 4.37 -6.87
C THR A 572 -38.71 3.85 -5.73
N LEU A 573 -39.16 4.73 -4.84
CA LEU A 573 -40.03 4.36 -3.72
C LEU A 573 -41.37 3.78 -4.20
N THR A 574 -42.03 4.43 -5.17
CA THR A 574 -43.29 3.97 -5.74
C THR A 574 -43.14 2.66 -6.53
N THR A 575 -41.99 2.44 -7.18
CA THR A 575 -41.72 1.17 -7.90
C THR A 575 -41.47 0.02 -6.94
N MET A 576 -40.78 0.26 -5.83
CA MET A 576 -40.49 -0.77 -4.82
C MET A 576 -41.70 -1.15 -3.97
N HIS A 577 -42.53 -0.16 -3.62
CA HIS A 577 -43.64 -0.30 -2.67
C HIS A 577 -45.00 -0.03 -3.29
N LYS A 578 -45.14 -0.24 -4.58
CA LYS A 578 -46.34 0.02 -5.42
C LYS A 578 -47.60 0.47 -4.66
N ASP A 579 -48.40 -0.47 -4.16
CA ASP A 579 -49.71 -0.17 -3.57
C ASP A 579 -49.68 0.03 -2.04
N GLU A 580 -48.51 -0.01 -1.42
CA GLU A 580 -48.37 0.02 0.04
C GLU A 580 -48.20 1.43 0.60
N ILE A 581 -47.72 2.36 -0.23
CA ILE A 581 -47.36 3.73 0.20
C ILE A 581 -47.99 4.80 -0.70
N ASP A 582 -48.40 5.90 -0.10
CA ASP A 582 -48.66 7.18 -0.75
C ASP A 582 -47.50 8.13 -0.43
N CYS A 583 -46.95 8.75 -1.43
CA CYS A 583 -45.81 9.62 -1.28
C CYS A 583 -46.08 11.01 -1.89
N VAL A 584 -46.01 12.04 -1.05
CA VAL A 584 -46.13 13.44 -1.44
C VAL A 584 -44.79 14.10 -1.17
N PHE A 585 -44.25 14.83 -2.14
CA PHE A 585 -42.95 15.49 -2.02
C PHE A 585 -42.95 16.93 -2.46
N SER A 586 -42.01 17.71 -1.95
CA SER A 586 -41.84 19.14 -2.31
C SER A 586 -41.17 19.29 -3.69
N ASP A 587 -41.39 20.46 -4.33
CA ASP A 587 -40.67 20.80 -5.54
C ASP A 587 -39.16 20.92 -5.24
N TYR A 588 -38.34 20.57 -6.22
CA TYR A 588 -36.87 20.62 -6.12
C TYR A 588 -36.34 22.05 -5.81
N ASN A 589 -37.09 23.08 -6.17
CA ASN A 589 -36.74 24.49 -5.92
C ASN A 589 -37.27 25.03 -4.58
N ASP A 590 -37.95 24.24 -3.78
CA ASP A 590 -38.41 24.67 -2.45
C ASP A 590 -37.22 24.79 -1.49
N SER A 591 -37.30 25.73 -0.54
CA SER A 591 -36.27 25.96 0.46
C SER A 591 -36.02 24.76 1.41
N ASN A 592 -37.00 23.90 1.56
CA ASN A 592 -36.92 22.68 2.35
C ASN A 592 -37.43 21.50 1.51
N LEU A 593 -36.58 20.53 1.26
CA LEU A 593 -36.93 19.33 0.52
C LEU A 593 -37.55 18.31 1.47
N VAL A 594 -38.84 18.05 1.31
CA VAL A 594 -39.61 17.20 2.23
C VAL A 594 -40.35 16.10 1.47
N PHE A 595 -40.21 14.86 1.96
CA PHE A 595 -41.06 13.73 1.61
C PHE A 595 -42.05 13.45 2.73
N ARG A 596 -43.31 13.22 2.38
CA ARG A 596 -44.35 12.78 3.28
C ARG A 596 -44.87 11.44 2.78
N ILE A 597 -44.58 10.40 3.53
CA ILE A 597 -44.93 9.02 3.18
C ILE A 597 -46.04 8.53 4.11
N ARG A 598 -47.14 8.10 3.53
CA ARG A 598 -48.29 7.51 4.23
C ARG A 598 -48.38 6.05 3.88
N LEU A 599 -48.55 5.20 4.87
CA LEU A 599 -48.73 3.78 4.66
C LEU A 599 -50.22 3.44 4.50
N HIS A 600 -50.53 2.57 3.55
CA HIS A 600 -51.86 1.97 3.44
C HIS A 600 -51.98 0.82 4.46
N LYS A 601 -53.19 0.67 5.05
CA LYS A 601 -53.41 -0.45 5.94
C LYS A 601 -53.42 -1.74 5.12
N MET A 602 -52.49 -2.63 5.38
CA MET A 602 -52.53 -3.99 4.89
C MET A 602 -53.74 -4.69 5.51
N LYS A 603 -54.58 -5.34 4.68
CA LYS A 603 -55.53 -6.33 5.16
C LYS A 603 -54.72 -7.47 5.75
N SER A 604 -54.84 -7.70 7.08
CA SER A 604 -54.26 -8.84 7.80
C SER A 604 -54.83 -10.14 7.26
#